data_cfdf2b74eb92bc07cfd7059d0f8e447a
#
_entry.id   cfdf2b74eb92bc07cfd7059d0f8e447a
#
_cell.length_a   1.000
_cell.length_b   1.000
_cell.length_c   1.000
_cell.angle_alpha   90.00
_cell.angle_beta   90.00
_cell.angle_gamma   90.00
#
_symmetry.space_group_name_H-M   'P 1'
#
loop_
_entity.id
_entity.type
_entity.pdbx_description
1 polymer ?
#
loop_
_entity_poly.entity_id
_entity_poly.type
_entity_poly.pdbx_seq_one_letter_code
_entity_poly.pdbx_strand_id
1 'polypeptide(L)'
;MSEFGVKALVFKDHYFPTNAYAILLNEANKKLAEEKAKNGETLTPTEIYGGIVLNDPVGGINAHAVDIALGYGNLVEVWLPSLNAKYQHEAIGKPGGIPVAENGELTADMKAVLDVMAQYNQNSEGKRVALSTCHVSNQEKFDILRYVKKKGMDVDIIMDHVTQELTLAGLDEAIEMIDLGGYLEFAETSCVPWVGMKDWIINYEYSYKLIKHCINKRGTDHIVCCSDSGQPGHPISIGWKSFLHTLLAEGISFDDIYVMTHDIPTKLTGIK
;
A
#
# COMPACT_ATOMS: atom_id res chain seq x y z
N MET A 1 -3.68 18.06 4.56
CA MET A 1 -3.87 16.80 5.30
C MET A 1 -4.01 17.05 6.80
N SER A 2 -3.12 17.81 7.42
CA SER A 2 -3.17 18.16 8.85
C SER A 2 -4.53 18.77 9.29
N GLU A 3 -5.14 19.60 8.44
CA GLU A 3 -6.47 20.19 8.70
C GLU A 3 -7.63 19.18 8.68
N PHE A 4 -7.40 17.99 8.11
CA PHE A 4 -8.38 16.90 8.04
C PHE A 4 -8.14 15.82 9.10
N GLY A 5 -7.20 16.05 10.03
CA GLY A 5 -6.88 15.09 11.09
C GLY A 5 -6.12 13.86 10.62
N VAL A 6 -5.53 13.87 9.42
CA VAL A 6 -4.67 12.79 8.94
C VAL A 6 -3.38 12.81 9.72
N LYS A 7 -3.09 11.74 10.48
CA LYS A 7 -1.95 11.64 11.35
C LYS A 7 -0.67 11.35 10.57
N ALA A 8 -0.74 10.41 9.63
CA ALA A 8 0.40 10.00 8.82
C ALA A 8 -0.01 9.77 7.36
N LEU A 9 0.94 9.92 6.45
CA LEU A 9 0.78 9.71 5.02
C LEU A 9 2.01 8.99 4.47
N VAL A 10 1.82 7.93 3.70
CA VAL A 10 2.89 7.30 2.91
C VAL A 10 2.81 7.85 1.49
N PHE A 11 3.90 8.49 1.05
CA PHE A 11 3.99 9.11 -0.26
C PHE A 11 4.61 8.14 -1.27
N LYS A 12 3.88 7.83 -2.34
CA LYS A 12 4.28 6.91 -3.40
C LYS A 12 4.64 7.67 -4.69
N ASP A 13 5.69 7.21 -5.38
CA ASP A 13 6.03 7.63 -6.73
C ASP A 13 6.46 6.41 -7.56
N HIS A 14 6.01 6.32 -8.82
CA HIS A 14 6.31 5.17 -9.67
C HIS A 14 7.75 5.11 -10.18
N TYR A 15 8.53 6.19 -10.04
CA TYR A 15 9.84 6.35 -10.70
C TYR A 15 10.99 6.52 -9.71
N PHE A 16 10.74 7.14 -8.55
CA PHE A 16 11.79 7.50 -7.58
C PHE A 16 11.44 7.10 -6.16
N PRO A 17 12.44 6.74 -5.32
CA PRO A 17 12.22 6.58 -3.88
C PRO A 17 11.76 7.90 -3.27
N THR A 18 10.75 7.87 -2.42
CA THR A 18 10.09 9.06 -1.88
C THR A 18 10.48 9.39 -0.45
N ASN A 19 11.22 8.53 0.23
CA ASN A 19 11.62 8.72 1.63
C ASN A 19 12.50 9.97 1.86
N ALA A 20 13.37 10.33 0.92
CA ALA A 20 14.14 11.56 0.99
C ALA A 20 13.25 12.82 0.91
N TYR A 21 12.24 12.81 0.06
CA TYR A 21 11.23 13.88 -0.01
C TYR A 21 10.40 13.95 1.27
N ALA A 22 10.03 12.80 1.84
CA ALA A 22 9.29 12.71 3.10
C ALA A 22 10.05 13.40 4.25
N ILE A 23 11.36 13.20 4.35
CA ILE A 23 12.22 13.87 5.33
C ILE A 23 12.15 15.40 5.19
N LEU A 24 12.32 15.90 3.96
CA LEU A 24 12.29 17.35 3.68
C LEU A 24 10.90 17.96 3.96
N LEU A 25 9.83 17.23 3.60
CA LEU A 25 8.46 17.69 3.85
C LEU A 25 8.13 17.70 5.34
N ASN A 26 8.61 16.75 6.12
CA ASN A 26 8.44 16.76 7.57
C ASN A 26 9.13 17.96 8.23
N GLU A 27 10.34 18.30 7.80
CA GLU A 27 11.02 19.53 8.26
C GLU A 27 10.26 20.81 7.89
N ALA A 28 9.70 20.87 6.68
CA ALA A 28 8.89 22.00 6.25
C ALA A 28 7.58 22.09 7.08
N ASN A 29 6.90 20.96 7.32
CA ASN A 29 5.69 20.90 8.14
C ASN A 29 5.95 21.34 9.58
N LYS A 30 7.07 20.94 10.17
CA LYS A 30 7.48 21.37 11.50
C LYS A 30 7.66 22.89 11.58
N LYS A 31 8.37 23.48 10.63
CA LYS A 31 8.56 24.94 10.55
C LYS A 31 7.22 25.67 10.39
N LEU A 32 6.33 25.17 9.57
CA LEU A 32 4.98 25.73 9.40
C LEU A 32 4.19 25.69 10.71
N ALA A 33 4.23 24.59 11.44
CA ALA A 33 3.58 24.48 12.75
C ALA A 33 4.15 25.48 13.77
N GLU A 34 5.48 25.65 13.78
CA GLU A 34 6.16 26.66 14.65
C GLU A 34 5.76 28.11 14.29
N GLU A 35 5.62 28.43 13.01
CA GLU A 35 5.15 29.74 12.56
C GLU A 35 3.69 30.00 12.94
N LYS A 36 2.81 29.02 12.75
CA LYS A 36 1.41 29.10 13.15
C LYS A 36 1.28 29.29 14.68
N ALA A 37 2.07 28.58 15.47
CA ALA A 37 2.07 28.72 16.92
C ALA A 37 2.44 30.14 17.40
N LYS A 38 3.36 30.84 16.71
CA LYS A 38 3.68 32.25 16.99
C LYS A 38 2.50 33.19 16.79
N ASN A 39 1.58 32.81 15.91
CA ASN A 39 0.34 33.56 15.62
C ASN A 39 -0.86 33.11 16.48
N GLY A 40 -0.64 32.23 17.46
CA GLY A 40 -1.71 31.70 18.33
C GLY A 40 -2.58 30.61 17.67
N GLU A 41 -2.14 30.09 16.53
CA GLU A 41 -2.81 28.98 15.84
C GLU A 41 -2.17 27.64 16.23
N THR A 42 -2.98 26.56 16.34
CA THR A 42 -2.49 25.21 16.57
C THR A 42 -2.58 24.42 15.27
N LEU A 43 -1.46 23.84 14.84
CA LEU A 43 -1.38 22.88 13.73
C LEU A 43 -0.63 21.64 14.19
N THR A 44 -1.29 20.48 14.17
CA THR A 44 -0.62 19.19 14.31
C THR A 44 -0.20 18.74 12.92
N PRO A 45 1.11 18.71 12.61
CA PRO A 45 1.56 18.31 11.28
C PRO A 45 1.21 16.86 10.99
N THR A 46 0.76 16.57 9.75
CA THR A 46 0.75 15.19 9.24
C THR A 46 2.18 14.72 9.08
N GLU A 47 2.52 13.57 9.64
CA GLU A 47 3.82 12.93 9.42
C GLU A 47 3.85 12.28 8.03
N ILE A 48 4.95 12.46 7.31
CA ILE A 48 5.12 11.98 5.95
C ILE A 48 6.20 10.90 5.94
N TYR A 49 5.85 9.77 5.36
CA TYR A 49 6.73 8.63 5.12
C TYR A 49 6.82 8.38 3.62
N GLY A 50 7.81 7.63 3.22
CA GLY A 50 8.01 7.27 1.83
C GLY A 50 8.19 5.78 1.64
N GLY A 51 8.42 5.44 0.38
CA GLY A 51 8.70 4.09 -0.04
C GLY A 51 9.47 4.06 -1.36
N ILE A 52 9.59 2.88 -1.93
CA ILE A 52 10.25 2.64 -3.21
C ILE A 52 9.40 1.69 -4.06
N VAL A 53 9.14 2.05 -5.31
CA VAL A 53 8.47 1.18 -6.29
C VAL A 53 9.53 0.52 -7.18
N LEU A 54 9.54 -0.80 -7.25
CA LEU A 54 10.56 -1.59 -7.94
C LEU A 54 10.32 -1.67 -9.47
N ASN A 55 10.13 -0.50 -10.08
CA ASN A 55 10.06 -0.33 -11.53
C ASN A 55 11.46 -0.15 -12.15
N ASP A 56 11.53 -0.11 -13.49
CA ASP A 56 12.79 0.07 -14.25
C ASP A 56 13.70 1.23 -13.77
N PRO A 57 13.16 2.44 -13.41
CA PRO A 57 14.01 3.56 -13.00
C PRO A 57 14.89 3.31 -11.77
N VAL A 58 14.49 2.38 -10.89
CA VAL A 58 15.29 1.96 -9.72
C VAL A 58 16.06 0.65 -9.96
N GLY A 59 16.04 0.15 -11.20
CA GLY A 59 16.70 -1.10 -11.60
C GLY A 59 15.84 -2.34 -11.41
N GLY A 60 14.50 -2.21 -11.39
CA GLY A 60 13.57 -3.32 -11.23
C GLY A 60 13.55 -3.88 -9.81
N ILE A 61 13.44 -5.20 -9.66
CA ILE A 61 13.50 -5.89 -8.36
C ILE A 61 14.96 -5.88 -7.87
N ASN A 62 15.31 -4.80 -7.18
CA ASN A 62 16.69 -4.46 -6.82
C ASN A 62 16.87 -4.39 -5.31
N ALA A 63 17.36 -5.48 -4.72
CA ALA A 63 17.60 -5.59 -3.28
C ALA A 63 18.59 -4.53 -2.75
N HIS A 64 19.60 -4.14 -3.56
CA HIS A 64 20.55 -3.10 -3.16
C HIS A 64 19.89 -1.72 -3.07
N ALA A 65 19.00 -1.39 -4.01
CA ALA A 65 18.24 -0.14 -3.96
C ALA A 65 17.31 -0.09 -2.73
N VAL A 66 16.69 -1.22 -2.37
CA VAL A 66 15.87 -1.34 -1.15
C VAL A 66 16.72 -1.14 0.10
N ASP A 67 17.87 -1.81 0.21
CA ASP A 67 18.78 -1.68 1.35
C ASP A 67 19.26 -0.24 1.56
N ILE A 68 19.69 0.43 0.49
CA ILE A 68 20.07 1.85 0.55
C ILE A 68 18.90 2.73 0.98
N ALA A 69 17.71 2.51 0.43
CA ALA A 69 16.53 3.30 0.78
C ALA A 69 16.10 3.10 2.24
N LEU A 70 16.16 1.88 2.77
CA LEU A 70 15.94 1.57 4.19
C LEU A 70 16.98 2.27 5.09
N GLY A 71 18.24 2.25 4.70
CA GLY A 71 19.34 2.92 5.42
C GLY A 71 19.17 4.44 5.51
N TYR A 72 18.50 5.06 4.55
CA TYR A 72 18.17 6.49 4.55
C TYR A 72 17.14 6.86 5.63
N GLY A 73 16.29 5.93 6.02
CA GLY A 73 15.19 6.14 6.95
C GLY A 73 13.91 6.68 6.32
N ASN A 74 12.85 6.79 7.10
CA ASN A 74 11.50 7.20 6.69
C ASN A 74 10.91 6.39 5.52
N LEU A 75 11.40 5.18 5.31
CA LEU A 75 10.85 4.24 4.36
C LEU A 75 10.04 3.19 5.12
N VAL A 76 8.77 3.04 4.78
CA VAL A 76 7.85 2.12 5.46
C VAL A 76 7.19 1.14 4.50
N GLU A 77 7.37 1.32 3.19
CA GLU A 77 6.74 0.47 2.19
C GLU A 77 7.63 0.26 0.97
N VAL A 78 7.72 -0.97 0.52
CA VAL A 78 8.35 -1.38 -0.75
C VAL A 78 7.23 -1.91 -1.64
N TRP A 79 7.04 -1.29 -2.79
CA TRP A 79 6.08 -1.75 -3.79
C TRP A 79 6.77 -2.56 -4.87
N LEU A 80 6.21 -3.70 -5.20
CA LEU A 80 6.59 -4.48 -6.37
C LEU A 80 6.33 -3.68 -7.66
N PRO A 81 6.79 -4.15 -8.83
CA PRO A 81 6.58 -3.44 -10.07
C PRO A 81 5.10 -3.13 -10.31
N SER A 82 4.83 -1.87 -10.65
CA SER A 82 3.52 -1.39 -11.06
C SER A 82 3.48 -1.26 -12.59
N LEU A 83 3.83 -0.11 -13.15
CA LEU A 83 3.81 0.15 -14.59
C LEU A 83 4.74 -0.77 -15.41
N ASN A 84 5.79 -1.30 -14.79
CA ASN A 84 6.73 -2.22 -15.40
C ASN A 84 6.50 -3.70 -15.02
N ALA A 85 5.45 -4.04 -14.25
CA ALA A 85 5.13 -5.44 -13.96
C ALA A 85 4.86 -6.21 -15.26
N LYS A 86 5.35 -7.46 -15.32
CA LYS A 86 5.08 -8.34 -16.47
C LYS A 86 3.59 -8.51 -16.71
N TYR A 87 2.83 -8.75 -15.67
CA TYR A 87 1.37 -8.90 -15.76
C TYR A 87 0.67 -7.63 -16.27
N GLN A 88 1.09 -6.42 -15.81
CA GLN A 88 0.62 -5.14 -16.35
C GLN A 88 0.91 -5.02 -17.84
N HIS A 89 2.13 -5.37 -18.28
CA HIS A 89 2.50 -5.34 -19.70
C HIS A 89 1.64 -6.30 -20.53
N GLU A 90 1.42 -7.52 -20.05
CA GLU A 90 0.56 -8.50 -20.72
C GLU A 90 -0.87 -7.98 -20.86
N ALA A 91 -1.43 -7.38 -19.80
CA ALA A 91 -2.80 -6.85 -19.80
C ALA A 91 -3.01 -5.73 -20.83
N ILE A 92 -1.99 -4.92 -21.11
CA ILE A 92 -2.06 -3.82 -22.10
C ILE A 92 -1.43 -4.18 -23.45
N GLY A 93 -1.08 -5.44 -23.68
CA GLY A 93 -0.47 -5.91 -24.92
C GLY A 93 0.96 -5.39 -25.18
N LYS A 94 1.68 -4.97 -24.15
CA LYS A 94 3.05 -4.50 -24.23
C LYS A 94 4.03 -5.66 -23.99
N PRO A 95 5.09 -5.83 -24.79
CA PRO A 95 6.07 -6.89 -24.56
C PRO A 95 6.96 -6.62 -23.34
N GLY A 96 7.55 -7.67 -22.78
CA GLY A 96 8.48 -7.58 -21.66
C GLY A 96 7.78 -7.37 -20.33
N GLY A 97 8.41 -6.62 -19.44
CA GLY A 97 7.98 -6.41 -18.07
C GLY A 97 8.75 -7.26 -17.07
N ILE A 98 8.67 -6.87 -15.80
CA ILE A 98 9.44 -7.43 -14.69
C ILE A 98 8.61 -8.51 -14.01
N PRO A 99 8.99 -9.81 -14.05
CA PRO A 99 8.36 -10.89 -13.31
C PRO A 99 8.85 -10.92 -11.87
N VAL A 100 8.00 -11.26 -10.93
CA VAL A 100 8.39 -11.57 -9.53
C VAL A 100 8.51 -13.07 -9.29
N ALA A 101 7.80 -13.85 -10.09
CA ALA A 101 7.86 -15.32 -10.08
C ALA A 101 7.86 -15.87 -11.51
N GLU A 102 8.43 -17.05 -11.70
CA GLU A 102 8.41 -17.82 -12.95
C GLU A 102 8.16 -19.28 -12.63
N ASN A 103 7.23 -19.90 -13.34
CA ASN A 103 6.85 -21.30 -13.14
C ASN A 103 6.47 -21.66 -11.69
N GLY A 104 5.85 -20.73 -10.96
CA GLY A 104 5.45 -20.94 -9.56
C GLY A 104 6.59 -20.76 -8.53
N GLU A 105 7.76 -20.28 -8.97
CA GLU A 105 8.91 -20.02 -8.10
C GLU A 105 9.30 -18.53 -8.16
N LEU A 106 9.56 -17.94 -6.99
CA LEU A 106 10.07 -16.56 -6.93
C LEU A 106 11.43 -16.46 -7.61
N THR A 107 11.63 -15.36 -8.34
CA THR A 107 12.96 -15.05 -8.92
C THR A 107 14.02 -14.89 -7.82
N ALA A 108 15.28 -15.01 -8.19
CA ALA A 108 16.40 -14.81 -7.26
C ALA A 108 16.38 -13.37 -6.69
N ASP A 109 16.08 -12.39 -7.53
CA ASP A 109 16.01 -10.97 -7.14
C ASP A 109 14.87 -10.72 -6.16
N MET A 110 13.70 -11.35 -6.37
CA MET A 110 12.57 -11.25 -5.45
C MET A 110 12.91 -11.84 -4.07
N LYS A 111 13.56 -13.00 -4.04
CA LYS A 111 14.04 -13.62 -2.79
C LYS A 111 15.01 -12.70 -2.06
N ALA A 112 15.96 -12.08 -2.78
CA ALA A 112 16.92 -11.16 -2.20
C ALA A 112 16.26 -9.90 -1.60
N VAL A 113 15.22 -9.35 -2.24
CA VAL A 113 14.42 -8.24 -1.68
C VAL A 113 13.75 -8.67 -0.38
N LEU A 114 13.11 -9.83 -0.35
CA LEU A 114 12.46 -10.36 0.86
C LEU A 114 13.47 -10.58 2.01
N ASP A 115 14.66 -11.08 1.71
CA ASP A 115 15.72 -11.28 2.70
C ASP A 115 16.18 -9.96 3.33
N VAL A 116 16.39 -8.91 2.52
CA VAL A 116 16.74 -7.55 3.00
C VAL A 116 15.64 -6.99 3.90
N MET A 117 14.37 -7.08 3.48
CA MET A 117 13.24 -6.59 4.27
C MET A 117 13.06 -7.35 5.58
N ALA A 118 13.16 -8.68 5.56
CA ALA A 118 13.07 -9.50 6.77
C ALA A 118 14.19 -9.17 7.76
N GLN A 119 15.41 -9.00 7.27
CA GLN A 119 16.55 -8.60 8.10
C GLN A 119 16.34 -7.20 8.71
N TYR A 120 15.81 -6.25 7.95
CA TYR A 120 15.48 -4.93 8.46
C TYR A 120 14.43 -5.01 9.56
N ASN A 121 13.31 -5.69 9.34
CA ASN A 121 12.22 -5.82 10.32
C ASN A 121 12.67 -6.48 11.63
N GLN A 122 13.55 -7.47 11.55
CA GLN A 122 14.10 -8.15 12.74
C GLN A 122 15.06 -7.27 13.55
N ASN A 123 15.81 -6.38 12.90
CA ASN A 123 16.88 -5.61 13.53
C ASN A 123 16.47 -4.18 13.91
N SER A 124 15.37 -3.67 13.37
CA SER A 124 14.94 -2.29 13.63
C SER A 124 13.99 -2.22 14.84
N GLU A 125 14.37 -1.48 15.87
CA GLU A 125 13.61 -1.29 17.11
C GLU A 125 12.24 -0.67 16.85
N GLY A 126 11.23 -1.53 16.52
CA GLY A 126 9.83 -1.15 16.32
C GLY A 126 9.50 -0.42 15.02
N LYS A 127 10.48 -0.22 14.14
CA LYS A 127 10.22 0.23 12.75
C LYS A 127 9.92 -0.98 11.89
N ARG A 128 8.99 -0.86 10.97
CA ARG A 128 8.63 -1.91 10.04
C ARG A 128 8.60 -1.39 8.62
N VAL A 129 8.84 -2.29 7.69
CA VAL A 129 8.61 -2.08 6.26
C VAL A 129 7.73 -3.21 5.73
N ALA A 130 6.65 -2.86 5.05
CA ALA A 130 5.76 -3.80 4.41
C ALA A 130 6.08 -3.92 2.91
N LEU A 131 5.76 -5.07 2.31
CA LEU A 131 5.83 -5.30 0.87
C LEU A 131 4.43 -5.22 0.27
N SER A 132 4.25 -4.35 -0.68
CA SER A 132 3.01 -4.18 -1.44
C SER A 132 3.13 -4.76 -2.85
N THR A 133 2.10 -5.46 -3.29
CA THR A 133 2.15 -6.29 -4.51
C THR A 133 1.92 -5.52 -5.80
N CYS A 134 1.41 -4.33 -5.76
CA CYS A 134 1.09 -3.51 -6.95
C CYS A 134 0.40 -4.31 -8.07
N HIS A 135 0.98 -4.29 -9.27
CA HIS A 135 0.34 -4.80 -10.48
C HIS A 135 0.84 -6.21 -10.88
N VAL A 136 1.25 -7.02 -9.91
CA VAL A 136 1.55 -8.44 -10.18
C VAL A 136 0.26 -9.26 -10.21
N SER A 137 0.30 -10.41 -10.88
CA SER A 137 -0.85 -11.30 -11.00
C SER A 137 -1.24 -11.93 -9.66
N ASN A 138 -2.50 -12.38 -9.52
CA ASN A 138 -2.93 -13.10 -8.32
C ASN A 138 -2.11 -14.37 -8.08
N GLN A 139 -1.68 -15.07 -9.14
CA GLN A 139 -0.80 -16.22 -8.98
C GLN A 139 0.55 -15.83 -8.34
N GLU A 140 1.19 -14.75 -8.80
CA GLU A 140 2.43 -14.26 -8.21
C GLU A 140 2.24 -13.81 -6.76
N LYS A 141 1.10 -13.21 -6.42
CA LYS A 141 0.74 -12.88 -5.03
C LYS A 141 0.71 -14.13 -4.14
N PHE A 142 0.06 -15.20 -4.61
CA PHE A 142 0.04 -16.47 -3.89
C PHE A 142 1.42 -17.10 -3.77
N ASP A 143 2.26 -17.01 -4.78
CA ASP A 143 3.63 -17.55 -4.75
C ASP A 143 4.47 -16.80 -3.69
N ILE A 144 4.33 -15.48 -3.58
CA ILE A 144 4.98 -14.66 -2.55
C ILE A 144 4.48 -15.07 -1.15
N LEU A 145 3.16 -15.11 -0.94
CA LEU A 145 2.57 -15.45 0.35
C LEU A 145 3.01 -16.84 0.83
N ARG A 146 2.95 -17.83 -0.06
CA ARG A 146 3.38 -19.20 0.25
C ARG A 146 4.86 -19.29 0.58
N TYR A 147 5.70 -18.53 -0.15
CA TYR A 147 7.14 -18.48 0.11
C TYR A 147 7.45 -17.87 1.48
N VAL A 148 6.89 -16.68 1.77
CA VAL A 148 7.08 -15.97 3.04
C VAL A 148 6.61 -16.84 4.22
N LYS A 149 5.41 -17.43 4.12
CA LYS A 149 4.86 -18.33 5.14
C LYS A 149 5.72 -19.57 5.34
N LYS A 150 6.15 -20.24 4.27
CA LYS A 150 7.00 -21.45 4.31
C LYS A 150 8.36 -21.17 4.96
N LYS A 151 8.92 -19.99 4.74
CA LYS A 151 10.21 -19.57 5.28
C LYS A 151 10.13 -18.95 6.67
N GLY A 152 8.92 -18.62 7.16
CA GLY A 152 8.72 -17.90 8.43
C GLY A 152 9.37 -16.52 8.43
N MET A 153 9.34 -15.82 7.29
CA MET A 153 9.97 -14.51 7.15
C MET A 153 9.14 -13.44 7.85
N ASP A 154 9.81 -12.51 8.52
CA ASP A 154 9.16 -11.34 9.15
C ASP A 154 8.96 -10.22 8.12
N VAL A 155 8.05 -10.45 7.18
CA VAL A 155 7.62 -9.47 6.15
C VAL A 155 6.12 -9.52 6.02
N ASP A 156 5.46 -8.41 6.27
CA ASP A 156 4.03 -8.25 6.02
C ASP A 156 3.80 -7.97 4.52
N ILE A 157 2.83 -8.67 3.92
CA ILE A 157 2.54 -8.57 2.49
C ILE A 157 1.16 -7.93 2.29
N ILE A 158 1.12 -6.79 1.59
CA ILE A 158 -0.10 -6.07 1.24
C ILE A 158 -0.49 -6.41 -0.20
N MET A 159 -1.72 -6.87 -0.37
CA MET A 159 -2.34 -7.10 -1.68
C MET A 159 -2.99 -5.80 -2.14
N ASP A 160 -2.27 -5.01 -2.94
CA ASP A 160 -2.71 -3.68 -3.37
C ASP A 160 -4.03 -3.75 -4.15
N HIS A 161 -4.89 -2.76 -3.89
CA HIS A 161 -6.13 -2.42 -4.62
C HIS A 161 -6.87 -3.65 -5.21
N VAL A 162 -7.17 -4.64 -4.32
CA VAL A 162 -7.75 -5.95 -4.69
C VAL A 162 -9.13 -5.88 -5.37
N THR A 163 -9.68 -4.69 -5.54
CA THR A 163 -10.93 -4.42 -6.24
C THR A 163 -10.75 -3.64 -7.55
N GLN A 164 -9.52 -3.34 -7.93
CA GLN A 164 -9.20 -2.77 -9.24
C GLN A 164 -9.26 -3.87 -10.32
N GLU A 165 -9.67 -3.53 -11.54
CA GLU A 165 -9.85 -4.50 -12.63
C GLU A 165 -8.63 -5.41 -12.84
N LEU A 166 -7.43 -4.81 -12.89
CA LEU A 166 -6.18 -5.54 -13.13
C LEU A 166 -5.84 -6.55 -12.02
N THR A 167 -6.15 -6.19 -10.77
CA THR A 167 -5.71 -6.91 -9.58
C THR A 167 -6.86 -7.56 -8.81
N LEU A 168 -8.03 -7.63 -9.46
CA LEU A 168 -9.28 -8.09 -8.87
C LEU A 168 -9.13 -9.47 -8.24
N ALA A 169 -9.46 -9.56 -6.95
CA ALA A 169 -9.53 -10.82 -6.23
C ALA A 169 -10.97 -11.35 -6.18
N GLY A 170 -11.14 -12.66 -6.39
CA GLY A 170 -12.40 -13.34 -6.13
C GLY A 170 -12.67 -13.48 -4.62
N LEU A 171 -13.93 -13.76 -4.24
CA LEU A 171 -14.31 -13.90 -2.82
C LEU A 171 -13.49 -14.98 -2.09
N ASP A 172 -13.31 -16.14 -2.71
CA ASP A 172 -12.55 -17.25 -2.12
C ASP A 172 -11.04 -16.98 -2.16
N GLU A 173 -10.53 -16.37 -3.22
CA GLU A 173 -9.12 -15.95 -3.34
C GLU A 173 -8.75 -14.97 -2.23
N ALA A 174 -9.60 -13.98 -1.95
CA ALA A 174 -9.38 -13.01 -0.90
C ALA A 174 -9.25 -13.68 0.48
N ILE A 175 -10.12 -14.66 0.77
CA ILE A 175 -10.04 -15.42 2.02
C ILE A 175 -8.76 -16.28 2.06
N GLU A 176 -8.38 -16.93 0.95
CA GLU A 176 -7.13 -17.69 0.89
C GLU A 176 -5.89 -16.77 1.10
N MET A 177 -5.88 -15.57 0.52
CA MET A 177 -4.81 -14.58 0.75
C MET A 177 -4.69 -14.21 2.23
N ILE A 178 -5.82 -13.95 2.91
CA ILE A 178 -5.84 -13.69 4.37
C ILE A 178 -5.33 -14.91 5.15
N ASP A 179 -5.78 -16.11 4.82
CA ASP A 179 -5.38 -17.36 5.52
C ASP A 179 -3.88 -17.67 5.34
N LEU A 180 -3.27 -17.15 4.28
CA LEU A 180 -1.82 -17.20 4.07
C LEU A 180 -1.05 -16.09 4.80
N GLY A 181 -1.73 -15.12 5.41
CA GLY A 181 -1.16 -14.03 6.17
C GLY A 181 -1.06 -12.70 5.40
N GLY A 182 -1.68 -12.61 4.22
CA GLY A 182 -1.73 -11.38 3.43
C GLY A 182 -2.71 -10.36 3.99
N TYR A 183 -2.45 -9.08 3.74
CA TYR A 183 -3.34 -7.97 4.04
C TYR A 183 -3.99 -7.49 2.75
N LEU A 184 -5.31 -7.41 2.73
CA LEU A 184 -6.06 -6.94 1.55
C LEU A 184 -6.20 -5.42 1.61
N GLU A 185 -5.71 -4.75 0.58
CA GLU A 185 -5.85 -3.31 0.47
C GLU A 185 -7.07 -2.93 -0.38
N PHE A 186 -7.92 -2.10 0.20
CA PHE A 186 -9.04 -1.46 -0.49
C PHE A 186 -8.72 0.02 -0.71
N ALA A 187 -8.35 0.34 -1.92
CA ALA A 187 -8.02 1.70 -2.32
C ALA A 187 -9.28 2.51 -2.63
N GLU A 188 -9.35 3.73 -2.11
CA GLU A 188 -10.45 4.66 -2.39
C GLU A 188 -10.67 4.86 -3.89
N THR A 189 -9.58 4.99 -4.67
CA THR A 189 -9.63 5.11 -6.13
C THR A 189 -10.38 4.00 -6.84
N SER A 190 -10.45 2.80 -6.23
CA SER A 190 -11.17 1.62 -6.74
C SER A 190 -12.57 1.45 -6.13
N CYS A 191 -12.94 2.29 -5.15
CA CYS A 191 -14.16 2.14 -4.37
C CYS A 191 -15.12 3.32 -4.49
N VAL A 192 -14.69 4.48 -5.00
CA VAL A 192 -15.52 5.67 -5.21
C VAL A 192 -15.23 6.32 -6.58
N PRO A 193 -16.27 6.88 -7.26
CA PRO A 193 -16.05 7.56 -8.52
C PRO A 193 -15.29 8.87 -8.35
N TRP A 194 -14.41 9.18 -9.28
CA TRP A 194 -13.68 10.43 -9.33
C TRP A 194 -13.52 10.98 -10.76
N VAL A 195 -13.27 12.27 -10.89
CA VAL A 195 -13.14 12.95 -12.18
C VAL A 195 -11.80 12.59 -12.83
N GLY A 196 -11.84 12.15 -14.09
CA GLY A 196 -10.64 11.73 -14.84
C GLY A 196 -10.45 10.21 -14.96
N MET A 197 -11.29 9.45 -14.29
CA MET A 197 -11.35 8.00 -14.37
C MET A 197 -11.97 7.56 -15.69
N LYS A 198 -11.18 7.55 -16.77
CA LYS A 198 -11.70 7.25 -18.12
C LYS A 198 -11.65 5.77 -18.49
N ASP A 199 -10.66 5.05 -17.96
CA ASP A 199 -10.28 3.72 -18.45
C ASP A 199 -10.34 2.65 -17.35
N TRP A 200 -10.81 2.99 -16.15
CA TRP A 200 -10.95 2.06 -15.04
C TRP A 200 -12.41 1.64 -14.89
N ILE A 201 -12.66 0.35 -15.05
CA ILE A 201 -13.96 -0.22 -14.75
C ILE A 201 -14.01 -0.50 -13.26
N ILE A 202 -14.79 0.30 -12.54
CA ILE A 202 -14.98 0.12 -11.12
C ILE A 202 -16.32 -0.55 -10.87
N ASN A 203 -16.27 -1.69 -10.20
CA ASN A 203 -17.45 -2.36 -9.70
C ASN A 203 -17.60 -2.05 -8.20
N TYR A 204 -18.22 -0.91 -7.87
CA TYR A 204 -18.44 -0.47 -6.50
C TYR A 204 -19.18 -1.49 -5.65
N GLU A 205 -20.24 -2.07 -6.19
CA GLU A 205 -21.02 -3.08 -5.47
C GLU A 205 -20.15 -4.28 -5.08
N TYR A 206 -19.26 -4.69 -5.97
CA TYR A 206 -18.33 -5.77 -5.71
C TYR A 206 -17.33 -5.39 -4.62
N SER A 207 -16.78 -4.18 -4.64
CA SER A 207 -15.82 -3.71 -3.65
C SER A 207 -16.38 -3.81 -2.23
N TYR A 208 -17.57 -3.26 -2.00
CA TYR A 208 -18.21 -3.32 -0.68
C TYR A 208 -18.70 -4.73 -0.32
N LYS A 209 -19.12 -5.52 -1.29
CA LYS A 209 -19.43 -6.94 -1.09
C LYS A 209 -18.19 -7.70 -0.62
N LEU A 210 -17.03 -7.47 -1.23
CA LEU A 210 -15.78 -8.13 -0.87
C LEU A 210 -15.32 -7.72 0.53
N ILE A 211 -15.32 -6.42 0.86
CA ILE A 211 -14.99 -5.92 2.20
C ILE A 211 -15.87 -6.62 3.26
N LYS A 212 -17.21 -6.56 3.09
CA LYS A 212 -18.17 -7.19 4.03
C LYS A 212 -17.98 -8.71 4.11
N HIS A 213 -17.67 -9.36 3.00
CA HIS A 213 -17.38 -10.79 2.99
C HIS A 213 -16.14 -11.12 3.83
N CYS A 214 -15.05 -10.39 3.65
CA CYS A 214 -13.81 -10.57 4.40
C CYS A 214 -14.01 -10.30 5.90
N ILE A 215 -14.67 -9.20 6.28
CA ILE A 215 -15.00 -8.87 7.66
C ILE A 215 -15.81 -10.00 8.30
N ASN A 216 -16.86 -10.46 7.63
CA ASN A 216 -17.72 -11.53 8.14
C ASN A 216 -17.00 -12.88 8.32
N LYS A 217 -16.00 -13.17 7.49
CA LYS A 217 -15.27 -14.44 7.51
C LYS A 217 -14.04 -14.44 8.41
N ARG A 218 -13.33 -13.31 8.54
CA ARG A 218 -12.01 -13.23 9.19
C ARG A 218 -11.83 -12.01 10.09
N GLY A 219 -12.83 -11.12 10.21
CA GLY A 219 -12.67 -9.84 10.91
C GLY A 219 -11.88 -8.84 10.07
N THR A 220 -11.40 -7.78 10.73
CA THR A 220 -10.72 -6.64 10.12
C THR A 220 -9.18 -6.72 10.17
N ASP A 221 -8.61 -7.67 10.91
CA ASP A 221 -7.18 -7.74 11.24
C ASP A 221 -6.25 -7.88 10.03
N HIS A 222 -6.78 -8.21 8.86
CA HIS A 222 -6.08 -8.36 7.60
C HIS A 222 -6.65 -7.48 6.47
N ILE A 223 -7.32 -6.39 6.85
CA ILE A 223 -7.86 -5.43 5.89
C ILE A 223 -7.21 -4.07 6.14
N VAL A 224 -6.71 -3.44 5.09
CA VAL A 224 -6.20 -2.08 5.12
C VAL A 224 -6.93 -1.23 4.09
N CYS A 225 -7.33 -0.02 4.48
CA CYS A 225 -7.90 0.96 3.57
C CYS A 225 -6.91 2.09 3.33
N CYS A 226 -6.69 2.44 2.08
CA CYS A 226 -5.85 3.55 1.67
C CYS A 226 -6.55 4.44 0.65
N SER A 227 -5.94 5.52 0.26
CA SER A 227 -6.52 6.40 -0.77
C SER A 227 -6.10 6.04 -2.19
N ASP A 228 -4.85 5.71 -2.39
CA ASP A 228 -4.21 5.63 -3.72
C ASP A 228 -4.51 6.87 -4.58
N SER A 229 -4.68 8.04 -3.92
CA SER A 229 -4.97 9.33 -4.56
C SER A 229 -3.69 10.03 -5.01
N GLY A 230 -3.84 11.07 -5.82
CA GLY A 230 -2.75 11.90 -6.33
C GLY A 230 -2.75 12.03 -7.84
N GLN A 231 -3.63 11.33 -8.52
CA GLN A 231 -3.87 11.47 -9.95
C GLN A 231 -4.45 12.86 -10.25
N PRO A 232 -4.18 13.44 -11.44
CA PRO A 232 -4.75 14.72 -11.84
C PRO A 232 -6.28 14.74 -11.70
N GLY A 233 -6.79 15.71 -10.93
CA GLY A 233 -8.23 15.83 -10.67
C GLY A 233 -8.78 14.97 -9.53
N HIS A 234 -7.91 14.24 -8.84
CA HIS A 234 -8.30 13.39 -7.72
C HIS A 234 -7.60 13.82 -6.41
N PRO A 235 -8.07 14.86 -5.73
CA PRO A 235 -7.51 15.29 -4.45
C PRO A 235 -7.96 14.34 -3.33
N ILE A 236 -7.01 13.83 -2.55
CA ILE A 236 -7.23 12.91 -1.43
C ILE A 236 -8.29 13.41 -0.42
N SER A 237 -8.36 14.72 -0.19
CA SER A 237 -9.25 15.32 0.82
C SER A 237 -10.74 15.10 0.56
N ILE A 238 -11.14 14.99 -0.70
CA ILE A 238 -12.54 14.79 -1.10
C ILE A 238 -12.84 13.29 -1.20
N GLY A 239 -12.04 12.56 -1.96
CA GLY A 239 -12.24 11.14 -2.20
C GLY A 239 -12.20 10.33 -0.93
N TRP A 240 -11.21 10.56 -0.06
CA TRP A 240 -11.08 9.85 1.20
C TRP A 240 -12.31 10.01 2.11
N LYS A 241 -12.84 11.24 2.26
CA LYS A 241 -14.08 11.46 3.03
C LYS A 241 -15.27 10.72 2.43
N SER A 242 -15.43 10.78 1.11
CA SER A 242 -16.50 10.06 0.41
C SER A 242 -16.40 8.56 0.64
N PHE A 243 -15.20 8.00 0.59
CA PHE A 243 -14.96 6.59 0.85
C PHE A 243 -15.37 6.19 2.27
N LEU A 244 -14.90 6.91 3.29
CA LEU A 244 -15.27 6.63 4.69
C LEU A 244 -16.78 6.73 4.93
N HIS A 245 -17.45 7.74 4.37
CA HIS A 245 -18.90 7.87 4.46
C HIS A 245 -19.63 6.73 3.74
N THR A 246 -19.11 6.26 2.61
CA THR A 246 -19.70 5.13 1.89
C THR A 246 -19.55 3.83 2.67
N LEU A 247 -18.40 3.59 3.31
CA LEU A 247 -18.22 2.43 4.19
C LEU A 247 -19.27 2.41 5.32
N LEU A 248 -19.50 3.56 5.95
CA LEU A 248 -20.57 3.69 6.98
C LEU A 248 -21.97 3.44 6.41
N ALA A 249 -22.27 4.01 5.23
CA ALA A 249 -23.55 3.82 4.56
C ALA A 249 -23.81 2.37 4.15
N GLU A 250 -22.74 1.63 3.83
CA GLU A 250 -22.77 0.19 3.55
C GLU A 250 -22.91 -0.68 4.81
N GLY A 251 -22.97 -0.07 6.00
CA GLY A 251 -23.20 -0.74 7.25
C GLY A 251 -21.92 -1.29 7.92
N ILE A 252 -20.74 -0.88 7.49
CA ILE A 252 -19.49 -1.19 8.16
C ILE A 252 -19.39 -0.28 9.40
N SER A 253 -19.06 -0.84 10.55
CA SER A 253 -19.04 -0.10 11.81
C SER A 253 -17.91 0.92 11.86
N PHE A 254 -18.08 1.96 12.67
CA PHE A 254 -17.00 2.94 12.91
C PHE A 254 -15.72 2.28 13.45
N ASP A 255 -15.89 1.31 14.37
CA ASP A 255 -14.77 0.59 14.97
C ASP A 255 -14.01 -0.24 13.91
N ASP A 256 -14.73 -0.93 13.01
CA ASP A 256 -14.09 -1.65 11.89
C ASP A 256 -13.34 -0.70 10.96
N ILE A 257 -13.95 0.44 10.63
CA ILE A 257 -13.30 1.47 9.79
C ILE A 257 -12.05 2.01 10.49
N TYR A 258 -12.11 2.26 11.80
CA TYR A 258 -10.94 2.71 12.56
C TYR A 258 -9.81 1.69 12.53
N VAL A 259 -10.10 0.42 12.73
CA VAL A 259 -9.10 -0.66 12.63
C VAL A 259 -8.45 -0.67 11.24
N MET A 260 -9.25 -0.65 10.16
CA MET A 260 -8.75 -0.73 8.78
C MET A 260 -7.98 0.51 8.31
N THR A 261 -8.23 1.68 8.90
CA THR A 261 -7.62 2.97 8.49
C THR A 261 -6.57 3.50 9.45
N HIS A 262 -6.47 2.95 10.65
CA HIS A 262 -5.54 3.39 11.70
C HIS A 262 -4.71 2.23 12.26
N ASP A 263 -5.34 1.22 12.88
CA ASP A 263 -4.60 0.20 13.63
C ASP A 263 -3.78 -0.71 12.72
N ILE A 264 -4.36 -1.18 11.62
CA ILE A 264 -3.66 -2.02 10.65
C ILE A 264 -2.54 -1.25 9.93
N PRO A 265 -2.75 -0.04 9.37
CA PRO A 265 -1.66 0.77 8.83
C PRO A 265 -0.53 1.03 9.84
N THR A 266 -0.87 1.34 11.10
CA THR A 266 0.10 1.53 12.19
C THR A 266 0.94 0.27 12.43
N LYS A 267 0.30 -0.90 12.47
CA LYS A 267 0.98 -2.19 12.64
C LYS A 267 1.94 -2.48 11.48
N LEU A 268 1.49 -2.28 10.23
CA LEU A 268 2.25 -2.61 9.02
C LEU A 268 3.48 -1.72 8.82
N THR A 269 3.40 -0.47 9.24
CA THR A 269 4.43 0.55 9.05
C THR A 269 5.30 0.80 10.29
N GLY A 270 4.85 0.34 11.46
CA GLY A 270 5.51 0.65 12.74
C GLY A 270 5.43 2.13 13.14
N ILE A 271 4.57 2.93 12.49
CA ILE A 271 4.29 4.33 12.85
C ILE A 271 3.53 4.34 14.18
N LYS A 272 3.88 5.28 15.09
CA LYS A 272 3.26 5.39 16.42
C LYS A 272 2.34 6.60 16.52
#